data_ca2482affd2e362467d5d2d031c41a22
#
_entry.id   ca2482affd2e362467d5d2d031c41a22
#
_cell.length_a   1.000
_cell.length_b   1.000
_cell.length_c   1.000
_cell.angle_alpha   90.00
_cell.angle_beta   90.00
_cell.angle_gamma   90.00
#
_symmetry.space_group_name_H-M   'P 1'
#
loop_
_entity.id
_entity.type
_entity.pdbx_description
1 polymer ?
#
loop_
_entity_poly.entity_id
_entity_poly.type
_entity_poly.pdbx_seq_one_letter_code
_entity_poly.pdbx_strand_id
1 'polypeptide(L)'
;MGPELSQHLVPPASTPEMSKLKPRCRLYLQVAAPFLAKKTAQLSQALSELGPACVLISGNKEPLETGVLDSLIDRIQGAGAACLIENSIEASVELGADGVHIAADKSLYSEARNVLGESANIGVACGLVRHDAMELAELGANYVAFTSSGSEDAAAEFDALSETIAWWSEIFVVPCVAWDIAEVARAAALTELGVDFIAPPSTVWEREDALTFLRDMDRTIGSIRRET
;
A
#
# COMPACT_ATOMS: atom_id res chain seq x y z
N MET A 1 13.16 -55.09 47.29
CA MET A 1 11.82 -54.88 46.69
C MET A 1 11.39 -53.48 47.10
N GLY A 2 11.64 -52.48 46.22
CA GLY A 2 11.21 -51.12 46.40
C GLY A 2 10.20 -50.81 45.31
N PRO A 3 9.16 -50.00 45.57
CA PRO A 3 8.09 -49.76 44.59
C PRO A 3 8.54 -48.73 43.55
N GLU A 4 8.31 -49.08 42.29
CA GLU A 4 8.42 -48.18 41.12
C GLU A 4 7.39 -47.01 41.21
N LEU A 5 7.90 -45.81 41.23
CA LEU A 5 7.10 -44.59 41.04
C LEU A 5 6.84 -44.39 39.56
N SER A 6 5.66 -44.76 39.13
CA SER A 6 5.12 -44.45 37.78
C SER A 6 4.88 -42.95 37.69
N GLN A 7 5.78 -42.23 37.02
CA GLN A 7 5.58 -40.82 36.67
C GLN A 7 4.64 -40.73 35.45
N HIS A 8 3.39 -40.38 35.71
CA HIS A 8 2.49 -39.92 34.65
C HIS A 8 3.01 -38.60 34.07
N LEU A 9 3.63 -38.68 32.88
CA LEU A 9 3.88 -37.50 32.06
C LEU A 9 2.54 -36.94 31.61
N VAL A 10 2.15 -35.82 32.19
CA VAL A 10 1.10 -34.95 31.65
C VAL A 10 1.69 -34.29 30.41
N PRO A 11 1.08 -34.44 29.22
CA PRO A 11 1.56 -33.73 28.04
C PRO A 11 1.42 -32.21 28.28
N PRO A 12 2.38 -31.38 27.82
CA PRO A 12 2.26 -29.95 27.97
C PRO A 12 1.00 -29.48 27.28
N ALA A 13 0.25 -28.64 27.99
CA ALA A 13 -0.92 -27.96 27.43
C ALA A 13 -0.54 -27.30 26.10
N SER A 14 -1.23 -27.67 25.04
CA SER A 14 -1.11 -27.06 23.73
C SER A 14 -1.25 -25.57 23.90
N THR A 15 -0.17 -24.85 23.60
CA THR A 15 -0.18 -23.39 23.46
C THR A 15 -1.30 -23.03 22.48
N PRO A 16 -2.22 -22.12 22.81
CA PRO A 16 -3.24 -21.73 21.85
C PRO A 16 -2.52 -21.18 20.60
N GLU A 17 -2.79 -21.80 19.45
CA GLU A 17 -2.40 -21.23 18.16
C GLU A 17 -2.89 -19.79 18.14
N MET A 18 -1.95 -18.86 18.24
CA MET A 18 -2.24 -17.46 17.95
C MET A 18 -2.68 -17.45 16.49
N SER A 19 -3.98 -17.38 16.26
CA SER A 19 -4.59 -17.11 14.97
C SER A 19 -3.77 -15.97 14.32
N LYS A 20 -3.14 -16.27 13.19
CA LYS A 20 -2.36 -15.27 12.42
C LYS A 20 -3.36 -14.33 11.76
N LEU A 21 -3.89 -13.39 12.54
CA LEU A 21 -4.68 -12.30 12.01
C LEU A 21 -3.80 -11.56 10.99
N LYS A 22 -4.27 -11.42 9.76
CA LYS A 22 -3.62 -10.56 8.78
C LYS A 22 -3.57 -9.13 9.33
N PRO A 23 -2.51 -8.35 9.06
CA PRO A 23 -2.46 -6.94 9.42
C PRO A 23 -3.71 -6.22 8.90
N ARG A 24 -4.17 -5.18 9.64
CA ARG A 24 -5.30 -4.36 9.18
C ARG A 24 -4.99 -3.73 7.83
N CYS A 25 -5.99 -3.55 6.99
CA CYS A 25 -5.88 -2.73 5.79
C CYS A 25 -5.55 -1.27 6.16
N ARG A 26 -4.67 -0.61 5.41
CA ARG A 26 -4.21 0.76 5.66
C ARG A 26 -4.34 1.63 4.41
N LEU A 27 -4.40 2.94 4.63
CA LEU A 27 -4.35 3.90 3.54
C LEU A 27 -2.96 3.97 2.90
N TYR A 28 -2.96 4.09 1.58
CA TYR A 28 -1.84 4.44 0.74
C TYR A 28 -2.19 5.77 0.06
N LEU A 29 -1.57 6.88 0.45
CA LEU A 29 -1.93 8.20 -0.06
C LEU A 29 -1.15 8.53 -1.33
N GLN A 30 -1.84 9.10 -2.32
CA GLN A 30 -1.25 9.65 -3.53
C GLN A 30 -1.30 11.18 -3.46
N VAL A 31 -0.19 11.85 -3.73
CA VAL A 31 -0.14 13.31 -3.73
C VAL A 31 0.57 13.80 -4.99
N ALA A 32 -0.14 14.51 -5.85
CA ALA A 32 0.47 15.11 -7.03
C ALA A 32 1.35 16.31 -6.62
N ALA A 33 2.54 16.40 -7.22
CA ALA A 33 3.52 17.44 -6.94
C ALA A 33 2.96 18.88 -6.95
N PRO A 34 2.09 19.29 -7.88
CA PRO A 34 1.49 20.64 -7.87
C PRO A 34 0.60 20.93 -6.65
N PHE A 35 0.05 19.89 -6.02
CA PHE A 35 -0.76 20.02 -4.81
C PHE A 35 0.08 20.17 -3.54
N LEU A 36 1.29 19.64 -3.52
CA LEU A 36 2.15 19.65 -2.34
C LEU A 36 2.37 21.07 -1.81
N ALA A 37 2.66 22.04 -2.69
CA ALA A 37 2.87 23.42 -2.29
C ALA A 37 1.62 24.09 -1.66
N LYS A 38 0.41 23.64 -2.03
CA LYS A 38 -0.86 24.23 -1.60
C LYS A 38 -1.52 23.51 -0.44
N LYS A 39 -1.19 22.23 -0.23
CA LYS A 39 -1.92 21.32 0.68
C LYS A 39 -1.03 20.67 1.75
N THR A 40 0.17 21.18 1.96
CA THR A 40 1.13 20.64 2.95
C THR A 40 0.53 20.53 4.36
N ALA A 41 -0.28 21.51 4.77
CA ALA A 41 -0.94 21.49 6.09
C ALA A 41 -1.96 20.35 6.19
N GLN A 42 -2.76 20.11 5.14
CA GLN A 42 -3.74 19.01 5.12
C GLN A 42 -3.04 17.65 5.09
N LEU A 43 -1.96 17.50 4.31
CA LEU A 43 -1.16 16.28 4.31
C LEU A 43 -0.54 16.02 5.68
N SER A 44 0.02 17.05 6.34
CA SER A 44 0.58 16.92 7.69
C SER A 44 -0.47 16.46 8.70
N GLN A 45 -1.69 16.97 8.59
CA GLN A 45 -2.79 16.55 9.43
C GLN A 45 -3.20 15.10 9.14
N ALA A 46 -3.29 14.70 7.86
CA ALA A 46 -3.57 13.32 7.48
C ALA A 46 -2.49 12.35 8.02
N LEU A 47 -1.20 12.72 7.91
CA LEU A 47 -0.10 11.90 8.44
C LEU A 47 -0.24 11.67 9.95
N SER A 48 -0.54 12.73 10.72
CA SER A 48 -0.63 12.63 12.19
C SER A 48 -1.88 11.88 12.67
N GLU A 49 -3.00 11.97 11.96
CA GLU A 49 -4.27 11.42 12.40
C GLU A 49 -4.55 10.01 11.88
N LEU A 50 -4.14 9.70 10.63
CA LEU A 50 -4.49 8.45 9.95
C LEU A 50 -3.36 7.43 9.98
N GLY A 51 -2.10 7.86 10.06
CA GLY A 51 -0.94 6.98 10.02
C GLY A 51 -0.92 6.10 8.75
N PRO A 52 -0.94 6.70 7.55
CA PRO A 52 -0.96 5.94 6.31
C PRO A 52 0.26 5.02 6.21
N ALA A 53 0.17 3.96 5.41
CA ALA A 53 1.30 3.06 5.18
C ALA A 53 2.37 3.72 4.32
N CYS A 54 1.91 4.47 3.32
CA CYS A 54 2.75 5.08 2.30
C CYS A 54 2.16 6.40 1.82
N VAL A 55 3.05 7.29 1.37
CA VAL A 55 2.71 8.47 0.57
C VAL A 55 3.50 8.40 -0.73
N LEU A 56 2.81 8.34 -1.85
CA LEU A 56 3.37 8.43 -3.18
C LEU A 56 3.34 9.87 -3.67
N ILE A 57 4.49 10.39 -4.06
CA ILE A 57 4.62 11.69 -4.73
C ILE A 57 4.63 11.44 -6.23
N SER A 58 3.62 11.94 -6.94
CA SER A 58 3.44 11.78 -8.38
C SER A 58 3.58 13.10 -9.15
N GLY A 59 3.83 13.01 -10.46
CA GLY A 59 3.77 14.16 -11.36
C GLY A 59 5.02 15.03 -11.40
N ASN A 60 6.21 14.45 -11.38
CA ASN A 60 7.52 15.14 -11.42
C ASN A 60 7.87 15.81 -12.76
N LYS A 61 6.89 16.19 -13.59
CA LYS A 61 7.16 16.89 -14.86
C LYS A 61 7.56 18.37 -14.70
N GLU A 62 7.30 18.95 -13.53
CA GLU A 62 7.78 20.29 -13.17
C GLU A 62 8.67 20.19 -11.94
N PRO A 63 9.87 20.80 -11.96
CA PRO A 63 10.74 20.78 -10.81
C PRO A 63 10.07 21.56 -9.67
N LEU A 64 9.64 20.86 -8.63
CA LEU A 64 9.37 21.48 -7.35
C LEU A 64 10.70 22.02 -6.78
N GLU A 65 10.66 23.15 -6.10
CA GLU A 65 11.84 23.64 -5.39
C GLU A 65 12.33 22.53 -4.44
N THR A 66 13.54 22.06 -4.65
CA THR A 66 14.13 20.90 -3.98
C THR A 66 13.96 20.96 -2.46
N GLY A 67 14.16 22.14 -1.84
CA GLY A 67 14.03 22.31 -0.39
C GLY A 67 12.61 22.11 0.18
N VAL A 68 11.57 22.26 -0.63
CA VAL A 68 10.18 21.99 -0.21
C VAL A 68 9.93 20.48 -0.18
N LEU A 69 10.46 19.76 -1.17
CA LEU A 69 10.34 18.30 -1.23
C LEU A 69 11.12 17.61 -0.11
N ASP A 70 12.37 18.02 0.17
CA ASP A 70 13.19 17.45 1.22
C ASP A 70 12.47 17.52 2.58
N SER A 71 11.99 18.73 2.95
CA SER A 71 11.27 18.91 4.21
C SER A 71 9.96 18.11 4.31
N LEU A 72 9.34 17.81 3.18
CA LEU A 72 8.13 17.01 3.12
C LEU A 72 8.44 15.52 3.29
N ILE A 73 9.48 15.02 2.61
CA ILE A 73 9.92 13.63 2.73
C ILE A 73 10.32 13.34 4.17
N ASP A 74 11.12 14.19 4.80
CA ASP A 74 11.47 14.08 6.21
C ASP A 74 10.23 13.99 7.12
N ARG A 75 9.19 14.76 6.80
CA ARG A 75 7.94 14.76 7.56
C ARG A 75 7.13 13.48 7.35
N ILE A 76 7.06 12.96 6.11
CA ILE A 76 6.38 11.70 5.80
C ILE A 76 7.08 10.55 6.53
N GLN A 77 8.39 10.45 6.41
CA GLN A 77 9.21 9.42 7.04
C GLN A 77 9.18 9.55 8.58
N GLY A 78 9.27 10.78 9.10
CA GLY A 78 9.14 11.07 10.52
C GLY A 78 7.78 10.71 11.12
N ALA A 79 6.73 10.65 10.32
CA ALA A 79 5.41 10.16 10.71
C ALA A 79 5.27 8.62 10.64
N GLY A 80 6.32 7.90 10.21
CA GLY A 80 6.33 6.43 10.07
C GLY A 80 5.63 5.91 8.83
N ALA A 81 5.41 6.76 7.82
CA ALA A 81 4.93 6.37 6.50
C ALA A 81 6.12 6.26 5.52
N ALA A 82 6.09 5.28 4.63
CA ALA A 82 7.06 5.22 3.54
C ALA A 82 6.79 6.35 2.54
N CYS A 83 7.84 7.01 2.05
CA CYS A 83 7.75 8.00 0.99
C CYS A 83 8.26 7.40 -0.32
N LEU A 84 7.41 7.29 -1.33
CA LEU A 84 7.79 6.76 -2.64
C LEU A 84 7.65 7.84 -3.71
N ILE A 85 8.48 7.72 -4.75
CA ILE A 85 8.42 8.59 -5.93
C ILE A 85 7.86 7.78 -7.11
N GLU A 86 6.95 8.40 -7.86
CA GLU A 86 6.37 7.76 -9.03
C GLU A 86 7.30 7.85 -10.23
N ASN A 87 7.62 6.72 -10.87
CA ASN A 87 8.31 6.59 -12.14
C ASN A 87 9.65 7.36 -12.27
N SER A 88 10.35 7.65 -11.15
CA SER A 88 11.67 8.28 -11.20
C SER A 88 12.61 7.68 -10.16
N ILE A 89 13.52 6.84 -10.63
CA ILE A 89 14.57 6.21 -9.83
C ILE A 89 15.56 7.29 -9.36
N GLU A 90 15.96 8.19 -10.27
CA GLU A 90 16.91 9.28 -10.00
C GLU A 90 16.37 10.20 -8.91
N ALA A 91 15.12 10.66 -9.03
CA ALA A 91 14.51 11.53 -8.02
C ALA A 91 14.37 10.83 -6.66
N SER A 92 14.11 9.53 -6.64
CA SER A 92 14.07 8.75 -5.40
C SER A 92 15.43 8.76 -4.68
N VAL A 93 16.53 8.62 -5.43
CA VAL A 93 17.90 8.70 -4.88
C VAL A 93 18.22 10.11 -4.41
N GLU A 94 18.00 11.11 -5.25
CA GLU A 94 18.34 12.51 -4.97
C GLU A 94 17.61 13.06 -3.74
N LEU A 95 16.35 12.68 -3.56
CA LEU A 95 15.50 13.16 -2.47
C LEU A 95 15.56 12.27 -1.22
N GLY A 96 16.28 11.16 -1.23
CA GLY A 96 16.34 10.23 -0.09
C GLY A 96 14.97 9.57 0.23
N ALA A 97 14.14 9.34 -0.78
CA ALA A 97 12.88 8.63 -0.62
C ALA A 97 13.10 7.13 -0.30
N ASP A 98 12.09 6.48 0.28
CA ASP A 98 12.18 5.06 0.65
C ASP A 98 12.08 4.11 -0.54
N GLY A 99 11.84 4.63 -1.75
CA GLY A 99 11.78 3.83 -2.97
C GLY A 99 10.90 4.43 -4.05
N VAL A 100 10.40 3.57 -4.94
CA VAL A 100 9.65 3.98 -6.14
C VAL A 100 8.39 3.16 -6.36
N HIS A 101 7.41 3.77 -7.04
CA HIS A 101 6.29 3.09 -7.66
C HIS A 101 6.42 3.22 -9.17
N ILE A 102 6.53 2.10 -9.89
CA ILE A 102 6.86 2.06 -11.31
C ILE A 102 5.85 1.24 -12.11
N ALA A 103 5.86 1.42 -13.43
CA ALA A 103 5.09 0.55 -14.33
C ALA A 103 5.54 -0.92 -14.22
N ALA A 104 4.64 -1.84 -14.54
CA ALA A 104 4.91 -3.28 -14.56
C ALA A 104 5.81 -3.63 -15.77
N ASP A 105 7.11 -3.40 -15.61
CA ASP A 105 8.14 -3.73 -16.59
C ASP A 105 9.35 -4.34 -15.87
N LYS A 106 9.78 -5.53 -16.32
CA LYS A 106 10.87 -6.28 -15.69
C LYS A 106 12.23 -5.58 -15.80
N SER A 107 12.49 -4.90 -16.90
CA SER A 107 13.75 -4.20 -17.13
C SER A 107 13.82 -2.98 -16.19
N LEU A 108 12.73 -2.23 -16.09
CA LEU A 108 12.61 -1.09 -15.20
C LEU A 108 12.69 -1.52 -13.72
N TYR A 109 12.03 -2.64 -13.36
CA TYR A 109 12.16 -3.22 -12.03
C TYR A 109 13.61 -3.61 -11.69
N SER A 110 14.29 -4.28 -12.61
CA SER A 110 15.68 -4.70 -12.41
C SER A 110 16.62 -3.50 -12.28
N GLU A 111 16.41 -2.46 -13.08
CA GLU A 111 17.14 -1.19 -12.98
C GLU A 111 16.90 -0.53 -11.63
N ALA A 112 15.64 -0.38 -11.21
CA ALA A 112 15.28 0.20 -9.91
C ALA A 112 15.94 -0.56 -8.76
N ARG A 113 15.89 -1.90 -8.77
CA ARG A 113 16.50 -2.74 -7.73
C ARG A 113 18.04 -2.60 -7.71
N ASN A 114 18.67 -2.54 -8.88
CA ASN A 114 20.12 -2.37 -8.98
C ASN A 114 20.59 -1.01 -8.45
N VAL A 115 19.83 0.06 -8.71
CA VAL A 115 20.18 1.43 -8.31
C VAL A 115 19.86 1.70 -6.85
N LEU A 116 18.65 1.31 -6.40
CA LEU A 116 18.13 1.61 -5.06
C LEU A 116 18.58 0.60 -4.00
N GLY A 117 19.00 -0.59 -4.40
CA GLY A 117 19.44 -1.66 -3.49
C GLY A 117 18.26 -2.45 -2.87
N GLU A 118 18.62 -3.45 -2.06
CA GLU A 118 17.67 -4.43 -1.51
C GLU A 118 16.73 -3.85 -0.44
N SER A 119 17.10 -2.76 0.23
CA SER A 119 16.30 -2.15 1.29
C SER A 119 15.20 -1.21 0.77
N ALA A 120 15.26 -0.82 -0.50
CA ALA A 120 14.30 0.10 -1.07
C ALA A 120 12.95 -0.58 -1.34
N ASN A 121 11.87 0.17 -1.16
CA ASN A 121 10.52 -0.25 -1.48
C ASN A 121 10.26 -0.05 -2.98
N ILE A 122 10.06 -1.11 -3.73
CA ILE A 122 9.70 -1.06 -5.15
C ILE A 122 8.32 -1.65 -5.32
N GLY A 123 7.35 -0.80 -5.65
CA GLY A 123 5.99 -1.20 -5.99
C GLY A 123 5.76 -1.13 -7.49
N VAL A 124 4.85 -1.96 -7.99
CA VAL A 124 4.60 -2.09 -9.43
C VAL A 124 3.13 -1.93 -9.78
N ALA A 125 2.84 -1.13 -10.82
CA ALA A 125 1.49 -0.86 -11.32
C ALA A 125 1.09 -1.93 -12.37
N CYS A 126 0.34 -2.94 -11.96
CA CYS A 126 0.00 -4.10 -12.81
C CYS A 126 -1.35 -3.98 -13.54
N GLY A 127 -2.13 -2.90 -13.30
CA GLY A 127 -3.49 -2.84 -13.82
C GLY A 127 -4.32 -4.02 -13.32
N LEU A 128 -4.90 -4.80 -14.24
CA LEU A 128 -5.56 -6.08 -13.95
C LEU A 128 -4.80 -7.27 -14.56
N VAL A 129 -3.53 -7.07 -14.95
CA VAL A 129 -2.72 -8.11 -15.62
C VAL A 129 -2.09 -9.01 -14.56
N ARG A 130 -2.76 -10.13 -14.29
CA ARG A 130 -2.32 -11.12 -13.28
C ARG A 130 -0.92 -11.68 -13.57
N HIS A 131 -0.59 -11.88 -14.84
CA HIS A 131 0.71 -12.42 -15.25
C HIS A 131 1.86 -11.50 -14.83
N ASP A 132 1.76 -10.20 -15.13
CA ASP A 132 2.78 -9.22 -14.77
C ASP A 132 2.96 -9.12 -13.25
N ALA A 133 1.83 -9.15 -12.51
CA ALA A 133 1.86 -9.13 -11.05
C ALA A 133 2.61 -10.34 -10.47
N MET A 134 2.36 -11.54 -11.01
CA MET A 134 3.07 -12.77 -10.59
C MET A 134 4.56 -12.69 -10.86
N GLU A 135 4.94 -12.34 -12.09
CA GLU A 135 6.34 -12.28 -12.49
C GLU A 135 7.15 -11.25 -11.68
N LEU A 136 6.56 -10.07 -11.44
CA LEU A 136 7.24 -9.03 -10.66
C LEU A 136 7.28 -9.35 -9.16
N ALA A 137 6.26 -10.01 -8.62
CA ALA A 137 6.30 -10.53 -7.26
C ALA A 137 7.39 -11.60 -7.07
N GLU A 138 7.56 -12.52 -8.05
CA GLU A 138 8.65 -13.51 -8.05
C GLU A 138 10.04 -12.88 -8.15
N LEU A 139 10.17 -11.74 -8.84
CA LEU A 139 11.40 -10.96 -8.89
C LEU A 139 11.68 -10.18 -7.59
N GLY A 140 10.71 -10.12 -6.65
CA GLY A 140 10.88 -9.49 -5.35
C GLY A 140 10.29 -8.09 -5.22
N ALA A 141 9.26 -7.73 -6.01
CA ALA A 141 8.50 -6.51 -5.80
C ALA A 141 7.90 -6.49 -4.38
N ASN A 142 7.99 -5.33 -3.71
CA ASN A 142 7.53 -5.19 -2.34
C ASN A 142 6.00 -5.15 -2.23
N TYR A 143 5.33 -4.73 -3.29
CA TYR A 143 3.88 -4.82 -3.45
C TYR A 143 3.50 -4.72 -4.93
N VAL A 144 2.30 -5.18 -5.25
CA VAL A 144 1.67 -5.01 -6.57
C VAL A 144 0.44 -4.10 -6.43
N ALA A 145 0.18 -3.25 -7.41
CA ALA A 145 -0.98 -2.38 -7.44
C ALA A 145 -1.93 -2.77 -8.57
N PHE A 146 -3.19 -2.99 -8.20
CA PHE A 146 -4.27 -3.31 -9.12
C PHE A 146 -5.18 -2.10 -9.31
N THR A 147 -5.48 -1.75 -10.55
CA THR A 147 -6.38 -0.66 -10.90
C THR A 147 -7.28 -1.07 -12.05
N SER A 148 -8.49 -0.56 -12.05
CA SER A 148 -9.41 -0.74 -13.17
C SER A 148 -8.94 0.02 -14.41
N SER A 149 -9.40 -0.41 -15.58
CA SER A 149 -8.94 0.11 -16.89
C SER A 149 -9.58 1.43 -17.32
N GLY A 150 -10.61 1.93 -16.60
CA GLY A 150 -11.32 3.15 -16.94
C GLY A 150 -12.33 2.98 -18.09
N SER A 151 -13.02 1.84 -18.15
CA SER A 151 -14.09 1.61 -19.12
C SER A 151 -15.38 2.36 -18.77
N GLU A 152 -16.35 2.40 -19.69
CA GLU A 152 -17.65 3.05 -19.45
C GLU A 152 -18.52 2.29 -18.45
N ASP A 153 -18.26 0.99 -18.21
CA ASP A 153 -18.98 0.17 -17.24
C ASP A 153 -18.25 0.05 -15.90
N ALA A 154 -18.46 1.03 -15.05
CA ALA A 154 -17.82 1.11 -13.73
C ALA A 154 -18.20 -0.06 -12.79
N ALA A 155 -19.29 -0.77 -13.03
CA ALA A 155 -19.69 -1.93 -12.23
C ALA A 155 -18.88 -3.16 -12.65
N ALA A 156 -18.80 -3.45 -13.95
CA ALA A 156 -17.99 -4.56 -14.47
C ALA A 156 -16.49 -4.39 -14.13
N GLU A 157 -16.00 -3.15 -14.15
CA GLU A 157 -14.62 -2.85 -13.73
C GLU A 157 -14.37 -3.13 -12.26
N PHE A 158 -15.29 -2.73 -11.40
CA PHE A 158 -15.18 -3.01 -9.98
C PHE A 158 -15.25 -4.51 -9.69
N ASP A 159 -16.09 -5.24 -10.40
CA ASP A 159 -16.19 -6.71 -10.30
C ASP A 159 -14.84 -7.37 -10.71
N ALA A 160 -14.25 -6.95 -11.83
CA ALA A 160 -12.96 -7.47 -12.29
C ALA A 160 -11.81 -7.15 -11.32
N LEU A 161 -11.80 -5.95 -10.73
CA LEU A 161 -10.84 -5.57 -9.69
C LEU A 161 -11.05 -6.45 -8.45
N SER A 162 -12.30 -6.63 -8.02
CA SER A 162 -12.67 -7.44 -6.84
C SER A 162 -12.24 -8.90 -7.00
N GLU A 163 -12.48 -9.50 -8.16
CA GLU A 163 -12.04 -10.86 -8.48
C GLU A 163 -10.50 -10.98 -8.47
N THR A 164 -9.80 -9.94 -8.97
CA THR A 164 -8.33 -9.94 -9.00
C THR A 164 -7.75 -9.81 -7.60
N ILE A 165 -8.30 -8.94 -6.76
CA ILE A 165 -7.89 -8.76 -5.36
C ILE A 165 -8.16 -10.04 -4.56
N ALA A 166 -9.37 -10.64 -4.66
CA ALA A 166 -9.71 -11.86 -3.96
C ALA A 166 -8.74 -13.00 -4.32
N TRP A 167 -8.52 -13.22 -5.63
CA TRP A 167 -7.58 -14.21 -6.12
C TRP A 167 -6.15 -13.97 -5.61
N TRP A 168 -5.64 -12.72 -5.65
CA TRP A 168 -4.30 -12.40 -5.18
C TRP A 168 -4.15 -12.64 -3.69
N SER A 169 -5.09 -12.14 -2.91
CA SER A 169 -5.05 -12.23 -1.43
C SER A 169 -5.14 -13.65 -0.89
N GLU A 170 -5.71 -14.59 -1.66
CA GLU A 170 -5.79 -16.00 -1.31
C GLU A 170 -4.48 -16.76 -1.60
N ILE A 171 -3.78 -16.40 -2.67
CA ILE A 171 -2.67 -17.21 -3.21
C ILE A 171 -1.30 -16.62 -2.87
N PHE A 172 -1.18 -15.29 -2.80
CA PHE A 172 0.12 -14.61 -2.68
C PHE A 172 0.31 -13.95 -1.31
N VAL A 173 1.57 -13.96 -0.86
CA VAL A 173 1.98 -13.27 0.37
C VAL A 173 2.50 -11.85 0.12
N VAL A 174 2.83 -11.53 -1.13
CA VAL A 174 3.23 -10.17 -1.52
C VAL A 174 2.01 -9.25 -1.40
N PRO A 175 2.10 -8.15 -0.63
CA PRO A 175 0.98 -7.26 -0.42
C PRO A 175 0.42 -6.67 -1.71
N CYS A 176 -0.89 -6.39 -1.73
CA CYS A 176 -1.53 -5.70 -2.85
C CYS A 176 -2.20 -4.39 -2.45
N VAL A 177 -2.24 -3.48 -3.41
CA VAL A 177 -2.89 -2.17 -3.31
C VAL A 177 -4.05 -2.13 -4.29
N ALA A 178 -5.24 -1.74 -3.83
CA ALA A 178 -6.34 -1.35 -4.70
C ALA A 178 -6.22 0.15 -5.01
N TRP A 179 -6.06 0.48 -6.29
CA TRP A 179 -5.70 1.81 -6.76
C TRP A 179 -6.91 2.61 -7.22
N ASP A 180 -6.89 3.92 -6.98
CA ASP A 180 -7.92 4.90 -7.38
C ASP A 180 -9.32 4.62 -6.81
N ILE A 181 -9.39 4.15 -5.58
CA ILE A 181 -10.66 3.85 -4.90
C ILE A 181 -11.27 5.13 -4.33
N ALA A 182 -12.28 5.65 -5.02
CA ALA A 182 -12.93 6.93 -4.70
C ALA A 182 -14.14 6.83 -3.76
N GLU A 183 -14.56 5.61 -3.39
CA GLU A 183 -15.77 5.37 -2.60
C GLU A 183 -15.47 4.53 -1.36
N VAL A 184 -15.93 4.99 -0.19
CA VAL A 184 -15.73 4.28 1.09
C VAL A 184 -16.36 2.89 1.06
N ALA A 185 -17.53 2.72 0.41
CA ALA A 185 -18.19 1.42 0.29
C ALA A 185 -17.37 0.42 -0.54
N ARG A 186 -16.75 0.87 -1.63
CA ARG A 186 -15.85 0.03 -2.45
C ARG A 186 -14.58 -0.33 -1.69
N ALA A 187 -14.01 0.62 -0.94
CA ALA A 187 -12.87 0.36 -0.08
C ALA A 187 -13.17 -0.72 0.98
N ALA A 188 -14.36 -0.67 1.59
CA ALA A 188 -14.81 -1.69 2.53
C ALA A 188 -14.90 -3.08 1.87
N ALA A 189 -15.59 -3.17 0.74
CA ALA A 189 -15.75 -4.44 0.02
C ALA A 189 -14.40 -5.07 -0.37
N LEU A 190 -13.45 -4.27 -0.89
CA LEU A 190 -12.11 -4.76 -1.23
C LEU A 190 -11.30 -5.18 0.01
N THR A 191 -11.53 -4.52 1.15
CA THR A 191 -10.88 -4.89 2.42
C THR A 191 -11.39 -6.25 2.91
N GLU A 192 -12.68 -6.54 2.77
CA GLU A 192 -13.26 -7.86 3.09
C GLU A 192 -12.67 -8.97 2.20
N LEU A 193 -12.32 -8.64 0.95
CA LEU A 193 -11.64 -9.56 0.01
C LEU A 193 -10.16 -9.74 0.30
N GLY A 194 -9.59 -8.98 1.23
CA GLY A 194 -8.23 -9.20 1.72
C GLY A 194 -7.16 -8.25 1.17
N VAL A 195 -7.52 -7.15 0.50
CA VAL A 195 -6.55 -6.13 0.05
C VAL A 195 -5.75 -5.56 1.23
N ASP A 196 -4.46 -5.33 1.04
CA ASP A 196 -3.59 -4.83 2.12
C ASP A 196 -3.62 -3.32 2.24
N PHE A 197 -3.75 -2.62 1.11
CA PHE A 197 -3.78 -1.16 1.09
C PHE A 197 -4.86 -0.64 0.13
N ILE A 198 -5.50 0.46 0.55
CA ILE A 198 -6.42 1.23 -0.30
C ILE A 198 -5.76 2.55 -0.66
N ALA A 199 -5.65 2.83 -1.95
CA ALA A 199 -5.15 4.09 -2.48
C ALA A 199 -6.30 4.92 -3.08
N PRO A 200 -6.79 5.96 -2.37
CA PRO A 200 -7.71 6.93 -2.95
C PRO A 200 -7.00 7.70 -4.09
N PRO A 201 -7.74 8.18 -5.11
CA PRO A 201 -7.15 8.96 -6.18
C PRO A 201 -6.53 10.27 -5.65
N SER A 202 -5.47 10.75 -6.30
CA SER A 202 -4.80 12.01 -5.92
C SER A 202 -5.74 13.22 -5.93
N THR A 203 -6.81 13.19 -6.72
CA THR A 203 -7.87 14.21 -6.75
C THR A 203 -8.66 14.33 -5.44
N VAL A 204 -8.51 13.39 -4.51
CA VAL A 204 -9.11 13.50 -3.16
C VAL A 204 -8.73 14.82 -2.49
N TRP A 205 -7.54 15.35 -2.75
CA TRP A 205 -7.06 16.59 -2.16
C TRP A 205 -7.73 17.86 -2.72
N GLU A 206 -8.47 17.75 -3.83
CA GLU A 206 -9.27 18.84 -4.41
C GLU A 206 -10.59 19.05 -3.65
N ARG A 207 -11.05 18.04 -2.92
CA ARG A 207 -12.28 18.08 -2.15
C ARG A 207 -12.17 19.07 -0.99
N GLU A 208 -13.26 19.76 -0.69
CA GLU A 208 -13.36 20.61 0.51
C GLU A 208 -13.34 19.75 1.79
N ASP A 209 -13.90 18.55 1.73
CA ASP A 209 -14.01 17.60 2.83
C ASP A 209 -12.94 16.50 2.82
N ALA A 210 -11.81 16.70 2.11
CA ALA A 210 -10.75 15.71 1.90
C ALA A 210 -10.37 14.94 3.17
N LEU A 211 -10.07 15.63 4.27
CA LEU A 211 -9.67 14.99 5.52
C LEU A 211 -10.81 14.20 6.16
N THR A 212 -12.03 14.69 6.08
CA THR A 212 -13.20 13.97 6.61
C THR A 212 -13.42 12.68 5.83
N PHE A 213 -13.36 12.76 4.51
CA PHE A 213 -13.46 11.60 3.63
C PHE A 213 -12.36 10.56 3.93
N LEU A 214 -11.10 10.99 4.05
CA LEU A 214 -9.99 10.09 4.35
C LEU A 214 -10.13 9.44 5.75
N ARG A 215 -10.61 10.18 6.76
CA ARG A 215 -10.92 9.62 8.10
C ARG A 215 -12.02 8.56 8.05
N ASP A 216 -13.08 8.82 7.30
CA ASP A 216 -14.17 7.86 7.16
C ASP A 216 -13.71 6.60 6.44
N MET A 217 -12.88 6.74 5.42
CA MET A 217 -12.26 5.61 4.72
C MET A 217 -11.34 4.82 5.65
N ASP A 218 -10.39 5.46 6.35
CA ASP A 218 -9.46 4.79 7.28
C ASP A 218 -10.21 4.06 8.40
N ARG A 219 -11.22 4.70 8.99
CA ARG A 219 -12.05 4.10 10.03
C ARG A 219 -12.79 2.86 9.51
N THR A 220 -13.34 2.94 8.32
CA THR A 220 -14.11 1.85 7.72
C THR A 220 -13.20 0.66 7.42
N ILE A 221 -12.12 0.86 6.67
CA ILE A 221 -11.18 -0.23 6.32
C ILE A 221 -10.49 -0.81 7.56
N GLY A 222 -10.15 0.04 8.55
CA GLY A 222 -9.49 -0.36 9.78
C GLY A 222 -10.38 -1.14 10.74
N SER A 223 -11.71 -1.06 10.61
CA SER A 223 -12.68 -1.79 11.44
C SER A 223 -12.94 -3.22 10.97
N ILE A 224 -12.60 -3.53 9.72
CA ILE A 224 -12.84 -4.84 9.10
C ILE A 224 -11.79 -5.83 9.60
N ARG A 225 -12.24 -6.93 10.23
CA ARG A 225 -11.38 -8.03 10.65
C ARG A 225 -11.13 -8.95 9.46
N ARG A 226 -9.88 -9.25 9.21
CA ARG A 226 -9.45 -10.14 8.12
C ARG A 226 -9.12 -11.50 8.74
N GLU A 227 -9.98 -12.49 8.47
CA GLU A 227 -9.72 -13.89 8.84
C GLU A 227 -8.76 -14.53 7.82
N THR A 228 -7.87 -15.36 8.31
CA THR A 228 -6.88 -16.12 7.50
C THR A 228 -7.50 -17.42 7.03
#